data_1c6f4e76f96e1a80f62ea6b24fd3d49e
#
_entry.id   1c6f4e76f96e1a80f62ea6b24fd3d49e
#
_cell.length_a   1.000
_cell.length_b   1.000
_cell.length_c   1.000
_cell.angle_alpha   90.00
_cell.angle_beta   90.00
_cell.angle_gamma   90.00
#
_symmetry.space_group_name_H-M   'P 1'
#
loop_
_entity.id
_entity.type
_entity.pdbx_description
1 polymer ?
#
loop_
_entity_poly.entity_id
_entity_poly.type
_entity_poly.pdbx_seq_one_letter_code
_entity_poly.pdbx_strand_id
1 'polypeptide(L)'
;MFFRSVLASPLAGIGLSLAEIGDSILVGHGIGINAIAAVGFFSPVYLLFSFLAFGLSTGGAIVYNNLMNEGKKDEALRIFNSFTLVGCTTAVIIPALCLLFQDGLLSLLGLSPADGEVYEMAKSYLPFMVLGGSFELITEVLNAYMRNDKDVTFSVILQTVCGISNLAISIVMLFVFNWGVAGCSFGFFISNLAAALVSALYIIFSRGELEFRFRFAPLRDILKPLRLGFATSAEYIFGAVFNLIFIHILTNLSDVEAVGIYNIIEDISIVFIFMFEMIGKTSQPVFTEYHAEHNEKEKNRLFRYCLIYSVILGVAFTVLMTVYPQVIDLLFGMEDVSDASKVYFAAAIFGIGSVFMGISLLTQNVTQAKGDDKGVFALVFLRQLGFGIPVLLILSLFGVNAVWFVYPLMEVLSLAGFYIISRIRKSRKKTAEAAVYCTSFLLNDENLFKELDSIEAFASGHGVDNSSCSKLRLSLEEICGTVEEHGHDDVRVQLSVAVNDDNSVEVHIRDSISEFDPFSVAAERVENRPEGVDEVDFHGLGMLIVRYHTRNLLYRYYQGFNTLTYRIEKE
;
A
#
# COMPACT_ATOMS: atom_id res chain seq x y z
N MET A 1 17.78 12.85 0.31
CA MET A 1 17.11 12.12 -0.78
C MET A 1 15.73 11.62 -0.36
N PHE A 2 15.58 10.90 0.75
CA PHE A 2 14.31 10.37 1.27
C PHE A 2 13.17 11.40 1.37
N PHE A 3 13.39 12.57 1.99
CA PHE A 3 12.36 13.62 2.07
C PHE A 3 11.87 14.11 0.70
N ARG A 4 12.75 14.18 -0.31
CA ARG A 4 12.35 14.52 -1.67
C ARG A 4 11.44 13.44 -2.28
N SER A 5 11.73 12.17 -2.00
CA SER A 5 10.88 11.05 -2.46
C SER A 5 9.50 11.09 -1.81
N VAL A 6 9.41 11.34 -0.49
CA VAL A 6 8.14 11.50 0.22
C VAL A 6 7.35 12.73 -0.28
N LEU A 7 8.02 13.86 -0.55
CA LEU A 7 7.36 15.06 -1.07
C LEU A 7 6.85 14.88 -2.51
N ALA A 8 7.54 14.08 -3.32
CA ALA A 8 7.14 13.80 -4.70
C ALA A 8 6.11 12.68 -4.83
N SER A 9 5.96 11.82 -3.80
CA SER A 9 5.10 10.63 -3.88
C SER A 9 3.63 10.90 -4.17
N PRO A 10 2.97 11.98 -3.70
CA PRO A 10 1.58 12.28 -4.06
C PRO A 10 1.37 12.50 -5.56
N LEU A 11 2.37 13.07 -6.27
CA LEU A 11 2.27 13.26 -7.72
C LEU A 11 2.17 11.92 -8.47
N ALA A 12 2.89 10.89 -8.01
CA ALA A 12 2.76 9.54 -8.54
C ALA A 12 1.36 8.97 -8.25
N GLY A 13 0.80 9.25 -7.07
CA GLY A 13 -0.56 8.88 -6.71
C GLY A 13 -1.61 9.48 -7.65
N ILE A 14 -1.50 10.76 -7.99
CA ILE A 14 -2.39 11.42 -8.96
C ILE A 14 -2.33 10.71 -10.32
N GLY A 15 -1.14 10.39 -10.82
CA GLY A 15 -0.99 9.70 -12.10
C GLY A 15 -1.69 8.34 -12.14
N LEU A 16 -1.63 7.57 -11.05
CA LEU A 16 -2.32 6.29 -10.93
C LEU A 16 -3.83 6.46 -10.85
N SER A 17 -4.32 7.40 -10.05
CA SER A 17 -5.75 7.63 -9.88
C SER A 17 -6.45 8.11 -11.15
N LEU A 18 -5.79 8.94 -11.96
CA LEU A 18 -6.36 9.42 -13.23
C LEU A 18 -6.70 8.27 -14.20
N ALA A 19 -5.96 7.17 -14.14
CA ALA A 19 -6.28 5.99 -14.94
C ALA A 19 -7.56 5.27 -14.46
N GLU A 20 -7.83 5.31 -13.15
CA GLU A 20 -9.02 4.67 -12.55
C GLU A 20 -10.30 5.49 -12.77
N ILE A 21 -10.23 6.82 -12.58
CA ILE A 21 -11.41 7.69 -12.74
C ILE A 21 -11.68 8.10 -14.18
N GLY A 22 -10.81 7.70 -15.11
CA GLY A 22 -10.86 8.13 -16.51
C GLY A 22 -12.19 7.81 -17.20
N ASP A 23 -12.77 6.66 -16.96
CA ASP A 23 -14.07 6.29 -17.54
C ASP A 23 -15.21 7.20 -17.03
N SER A 24 -15.25 7.55 -15.75
CA SER A 24 -16.24 8.50 -15.20
C SER A 24 -16.09 9.90 -15.80
N ILE A 25 -14.85 10.37 -15.99
CA ILE A 25 -14.57 11.63 -16.69
C ILE A 25 -15.10 11.60 -18.12
N LEU A 26 -14.84 10.52 -18.86
CA LEU A 26 -15.28 10.36 -20.25
C LEU A 26 -16.80 10.32 -20.38
N VAL A 27 -17.49 9.54 -19.53
CA VAL A 27 -18.96 9.47 -19.54
C VAL A 27 -19.59 10.79 -19.10
N GLY A 28 -19.00 11.50 -18.15
CA GLY A 28 -19.44 12.82 -17.71
C GLY A 28 -19.47 13.81 -18.88
N HIS A 29 -18.36 13.94 -19.61
CA HIS A 29 -18.25 14.83 -20.76
C HIS A 29 -19.08 14.38 -21.97
N GLY A 30 -19.19 13.06 -22.19
CA GLY A 30 -19.86 12.51 -23.37
C GLY A 30 -21.38 12.40 -23.24
N ILE A 31 -21.90 12.19 -22.02
CA ILE A 31 -23.31 11.85 -21.81
C ILE A 31 -23.93 12.69 -20.68
N GLY A 32 -23.22 12.89 -19.56
CA GLY A 32 -23.67 13.68 -18.41
C GLY A 32 -23.85 12.88 -17.12
N ILE A 33 -24.44 13.54 -16.11
CA ILE A 33 -24.53 13.04 -14.72
C ILE A 33 -25.30 11.73 -14.59
N ASN A 34 -26.32 11.48 -15.42
CA ASN A 34 -27.08 10.23 -15.42
C ASN A 34 -26.22 9.03 -15.80
N ALA A 35 -25.25 9.24 -16.70
CA ALA A 35 -24.30 8.20 -17.07
C ALA A 35 -23.28 7.94 -15.95
N ILE A 36 -22.83 9.00 -15.28
CA ILE A 36 -21.97 8.86 -14.08
C ILE A 36 -22.73 8.08 -12.98
N ALA A 37 -24.02 8.38 -12.77
CA ALA A 37 -24.85 7.63 -11.85
C ALA A 37 -24.96 6.15 -12.22
N ALA A 38 -25.22 5.85 -13.52
CA ALA A 38 -25.33 4.48 -14.00
C ALA A 38 -24.05 3.66 -13.77
N VAL A 39 -22.87 4.25 -13.95
CA VAL A 39 -21.57 3.65 -13.64
C VAL A 39 -21.38 3.50 -12.12
N GLY A 40 -21.71 4.52 -11.34
CA GLY A 40 -21.56 4.56 -9.88
C GLY A 40 -22.32 3.46 -9.14
N PHE A 41 -23.48 3.02 -9.65
CA PHE A 41 -24.20 1.87 -9.08
C PHE A 41 -23.37 0.58 -9.05
N PHE A 42 -22.34 0.46 -9.89
CA PHE A 42 -21.48 -0.73 -9.93
C PHE A 42 -20.27 -0.66 -9.00
N SER A 43 -20.03 0.44 -8.29
CA SER A 43 -18.94 0.56 -7.32
C SER A 43 -18.88 -0.61 -6.30
N PRO A 44 -19.98 -1.08 -5.70
CA PRO A 44 -19.93 -2.24 -4.81
C PRO A 44 -19.53 -3.54 -5.52
N VAL A 45 -19.90 -3.69 -6.80
CA VAL A 45 -19.53 -4.88 -7.59
C VAL A 45 -18.04 -4.84 -7.94
N TYR A 46 -17.53 -3.67 -8.32
CA TYR A 46 -16.10 -3.48 -8.57
C TYR A 46 -15.26 -3.80 -7.33
N LEU A 47 -15.65 -3.29 -6.16
CA LEU A 47 -14.98 -3.60 -4.89
C LEU A 47 -15.04 -5.10 -4.54
N LEU A 48 -16.12 -5.79 -4.91
CA LEU A 48 -16.21 -7.25 -4.75
C LEU A 48 -15.19 -7.97 -5.66
N PHE A 49 -15.04 -7.56 -6.93
CA PHE A 49 -14.01 -8.11 -7.81
C PHE A 49 -12.61 -7.83 -7.25
N SER A 50 -12.35 -6.62 -6.76
CA SER A 50 -11.07 -6.27 -6.12
C SER A 50 -10.80 -7.10 -4.88
N PHE A 51 -11.80 -7.35 -4.03
CA PHE A 51 -11.68 -8.25 -2.88
C PHE A 51 -11.23 -9.65 -3.30
N LEU A 52 -11.84 -10.21 -4.34
CA LEU A 52 -11.50 -11.54 -4.86
C LEU A 52 -10.11 -11.54 -5.51
N ALA A 53 -9.80 -10.53 -6.33
CA ALA A 53 -8.53 -10.41 -7.03
C ALA A 53 -7.35 -10.28 -6.06
N PHE A 54 -7.41 -9.32 -5.13
CA PHE A 54 -6.35 -9.12 -4.14
C PHE A 54 -6.30 -10.23 -3.09
N GLY A 55 -7.45 -10.82 -2.72
CA GLY A 55 -7.49 -11.96 -1.81
C GLY A 55 -6.80 -13.20 -2.38
N LEU A 56 -7.08 -13.53 -3.63
CA LEU A 56 -6.44 -14.66 -4.31
C LEU A 56 -4.97 -14.38 -4.64
N SER A 57 -4.65 -13.20 -5.16
CA SER A 57 -3.28 -12.85 -5.55
C SER A 57 -2.32 -12.81 -4.37
N THR A 58 -2.65 -12.07 -3.32
CA THR A 58 -1.75 -11.84 -2.18
C THR A 58 -1.49 -13.11 -1.38
N GLY A 59 -2.54 -13.85 -1.03
CA GLY A 59 -2.40 -15.05 -0.20
C GLY A 59 -1.54 -16.13 -0.83
N GLY A 60 -1.78 -16.41 -2.11
CA GLY A 60 -1.01 -17.39 -2.87
C GLY A 60 0.44 -16.95 -3.12
N ALA A 61 0.64 -15.67 -3.48
CA ALA A 61 1.95 -15.13 -3.79
C ALA A 61 2.90 -15.10 -2.57
N ILE A 62 2.40 -14.82 -1.37
CA ILE A 62 3.21 -14.88 -0.13
C ILE A 62 3.72 -16.30 0.11
N VAL A 63 2.86 -17.31 0.01
CA VAL A 63 3.26 -18.70 0.26
C VAL A 63 4.18 -19.21 -0.84
N TYR A 64 3.91 -18.84 -2.10
CA TYR A 64 4.81 -19.13 -3.22
C TYR A 64 6.22 -18.61 -2.95
N ASN A 65 6.35 -17.35 -2.59
CA ASN A 65 7.65 -16.72 -2.32
C ASN A 65 8.40 -17.40 -1.14
N ASN A 66 7.70 -17.74 -0.07
CA ASN A 66 8.30 -18.46 1.06
C ASN A 66 8.83 -19.85 0.64
N LEU A 67 8.06 -20.61 -0.14
CA LEU A 67 8.48 -21.93 -0.64
C LEU A 67 9.66 -21.82 -1.61
N MET A 68 9.67 -20.79 -2.47
CA MET A 68 10.83 -20.54 -3.36
C MET A 68 12.10 -20.22 -2.56
N ASN A 69 12.00 -19.40 -1.52
CA ASN A 69 13.13 -19.09 -0.63
C ASN A 69 13.62 -20.32 0.16
N GLU A 70 12.73 -21.28 0.45
CA GLU A 70 13.09 -22.57 1.07
C GLU A 70 13.67 -23.57 0.05
N GLY A 71 13.75 -23.23 -1.24
CA GLY A 71 14.20 -24.12 -2.31
C GLY A 71 13.17 -25.18 -2.75
N LYS A 72 11.90 -25.07 -2.30
CA LYS A 72 10.82 -26.03 -2.59
C LYS A 72 10.05 -25.65 -3.85
N LYS A 73 10.73 -25.55 -4.99
CA LYS A 73 10.18 -25.09 -6.27
C LYS A 73 8.92 -25.86 -6.71
N ASP A 74 8.90 -27.19 -6.60
CA ASP A 74 7.75 -27.99 -7.04
C ASP A 74 6.49 -27.73 -6.19
N GLU A 75 6.63 -27.48 -4.89
CA GLU A 75 5.52 -27.10 -4.01
C GLU A 75 5.02 -25.69 -4.33
N ALA A 76 5.95 -24.75 -4.55
CA ALA A 76 5.63 -23.39 -4.95
C ALA A 76 4.82 -23.37 -6.26
N LEU A 77 5.24 -24.10 -7.28
CA LEU A 77 4.52 -24.22 -8.55
C LEU A 77 3.14 -24.87 -8.40
N ARG A 78 2.95 -25.81 -7.48
CA ARG A 78 1.62 -26.37 -7.17
C ARG A 78 0.70 -25.30 -6.59
N ILE A 79 1.19 -24.45 -5.68
CA ILE A 79 0.43 -23.30 -5.14
C ILE A 79 0.06 -22.35 -6.26
N PHE A 80 1.01 -21.90 -7.09
CA PHE A 80 0.75 -21.05 -8.23
C PHE A 80 -0.36 -21.61 -9.13
N ASN A 81 -0.24 -22.86 -9.59
CA ASN A 81 -1.21 -23.48 -10.47
C ASN A 81 -2.60 -23.64 -9.81
N SER A 82 -2.63 -23.90 -8.51
CA SER A 82 -3.89 -24.00 -7.76
C SER A 82 -4.61 -22.66 -7.67
N PHE A 83 -3.89 -21.58 -7.34
CA PHE A 83 -4.47 -20.24 -7.25
C PHE A 83 -4.88 -19.70 -8.61
N THR A 84 -4.12 -19.99 -9.66
CA THR A 84 -4.50 -19.67 -11.04
C THR A 84 -5.79 -20.40 -11.44
N LEU A 85 -5.91 -21.70 -11.10
CA LEU A 85 -7.13 -22.45 -11.36
C LEU A 85 -8.35 -21.89 -10.60
N VAL A 86 -8.17 -21.57 -9.31
CA VAL A 86 -9.23 -20.94 -8.50
C VAL A 86 -9.60 -19.58 -9.08
N GLY A 87 -8.63 -18.76 -9.46
CA GLY A 87 -8.85 -17.47 -10.12
C GLY A 87 -9.64 -17.60 -11.43
N CYS A 88 -9.21 -18.49 -12.33
CA CYS A 88 -9.92 -18.76 -13.58
C CYS A 88 -11.34 -19.31 -13.35
N THR A 89 -11.53 -20.19 -12.37
CA THR A 89 -12.84 -20.73 -12.03
C THR A 89 -13.77 -19.63 -11.50
N THR A 90 -13.28 -18.78 -10.61
CA THR A 90 -13.99 -17.62 -10.07
C THR A 90 -14.35 -16.63 -11.17
N ALA A 91 -13.41 -16.35 -12.09
CA ALA A 91 -13.59 -15.47 -13.24
C ALA A 91 -14.63 -15.98 -14.27
N VAL A 92 -14.99 -17.25 -14.25
CA VAL A 92 -16.08 -17.80 -15.07
C VAL A 92 -17.40 -17.81 -14.29
N ILE A 93 -17.38 -18.25 -13.04
CA ILE A 93 -18.59 -18.44 -12.24
C ILE A 93 -19.26 -17.11 -11.90
N ILE A 94 -18.49 -16.11 -11.44
CA ILE A 94 -19.04 -14.83 -10.98
C ILE A 94 -19.76 -14.08 -12.11
N PRO A 95 -19.15 -13.82 -13.30
CA PRO A 95 -19.86 -13.14 -14.36
C PRO A 95 -21.05 -13.96 -14.90
N ALA A 96 -20.93 -15.30 -14.95
CA ALA A 96 -22.05 -16.14 -15.36
C ALA A 96 -23.25 -15.97 -14.40
N LEU A 97 -23.03 -15.92 -13.09
CA LEU A 97 -24.08 -15.64 -12.12
C LEU A 97 -24.62 -14.21 -12.25
N CYS A 98 -23.76 -13.22 -12.40
CA CYS A 98 -24.17 -11.81 -12.58
C CYS A 98 -25.04 -11.63 -13.84
N LEU A 99 -24.67 -12.26 -14.96
CA LEU A 99 -25.43 -12.18 -16.21
C LEU A 99 -26.73 -12.98 -16.15
N LEU A 100 -26.73 -14.15 -15.50
CA LEU A 100 -27.93 -14.97 -15.36
C LEU A 100 -28.99 -14.28 -14.47
N PHE A 101 -28.55 -13.56 -13.45
CA PHE A 101 -29.40 -12.87 -12.48
C PHE A 101 -29.30 -11.35 -12.62
N GLN A 102 -29.08 -10.82 -13.85
CA GLN A 102 -28.80 -9.40 -14.06
C GLN A 102 -29.87 -8.46 -13.49
N ASP A 103 -31.17 -8.75 -13.70
CA ASP A 103 -32.25 -7.92 -13.18
C ASP A 103 -32.30 -7.95 -11.64
N GLY A 104 -32.00 -9.11 -11.04
CA GLY A 104 -31.86 -9.26 -9.59
C GLY A 104 -30.65 -8.50 -9.04
N LEU A 105 -29.53 -8.49 -9.77
CA LEU A 105 -28.35 -7.72 -9.40
C LEU A 105 -28.62 -6.22 -9.47
N LEU A 106 -29.24 -5.73 -10.56
CA LEU A 106 -29.61 -4.31 -10.68
C LEU A 106 -30.56 -3.89 -9.55
N SER A 107 -31.56 -4.73 -9.21
CA SER A 107 -32.44 -4.48 -8.08
C SER A 107 -31.71 -4.49 -6.73
N LEU A 108 -30.73 -5.40 -6.55
CA LEU A 108 -29.87 -5.42 -5.35
C LEU A 108 -29.03 -4.14 -5.25
N LEU A 109 -28.61 -3.56 -6.36
CA LEU A 109 -27.86 -2.30 -6.39
C LEU A 109 -28.77 -1.07 -6.18
N GLY A 110 -30.11 -1.24 -6.15
CA GLY A 110 -31.07 -0.16 -5.94
C GLY A 110 -31.65 0.42 -7.21
N LEU A 111 -31.45 -0.21 -8.37
CA LEU A 111 -32.00 0.18 -9.65
C LEU A 111 -33.27 -0.60 -9.99
N SER A 112 -34.24 0.08 -10.54
CA SER A 112 -35.50 -0.50 -11.04
C SER A 112 -35.83 0.02 -12.44
N PRO A 113 -36.68 -0.67 -13.22
CA PRO A 113 -37.13 -0.19 -14.51
C PRO A 113 -37.83 1.18 -14.45
N ALA A 114 -38.27 1.63 -13.26
CA ALA A 114 -38.88 2.95 -13.06
C ALA A 114 -37.84 4.09 -13.18
N ASP A 115 -36.55 3.79 -13.03
CA ASP A 115 -35.45 4.77 -13.14
C ASP A 115 -35.11 5.10 -14.60
N GLY A 116 -35.87 4.57 -15.55
CA GLY A 116 -35.87 4.95 -16.96
C GLY A 116 -34.50 4.84 -17.64
N GLU A 117 -33.95 5.97 -18.07
CA GLU A 117 -32.71 6.05 -18.85
C GLU A 117 -31.50 5.48 -18.08
N VAL A 118 -31.39 5.77 -16.79
CA VAL A 118 -30.26 5.30 -15.96
C VAL A 118 -30.28 3.77 -15.82
N TYR A 119 -31.46 3.15 -15.71
CA TYR A 119 -31.60 1.70 -15.69
C TYR A 119 -31.13 1.05 -16.99
N GLU A 120 -31.52 1.61 -18.15
CA GLU A 120 -31.09 1.09 -19.45
C GLU A 120 -29.58 1.27 -19.67
N MET A 121 -29.02 2.41 -19.26
CA MET A 121 -27.57 2.64 -19.27
C MET A 121 -26.86 1.60 -18.40
N ALA A 122 -27.28 1.40 -17.16
CA ALA A 122 -26.69 0.43 -16.24
C ALA A 122 -26.80 -0.99 -16.79
N LYS A 123 -27.94 -1.35 -17.38
CA LYS A 123 -28.16 -2.66 -17.98
C LYS A 123 -27.24 -2.91 -19.18
N SER A 124 -26.92 -1.88 -19.97
CA SER A 124 -25.99 -1.98 -21.09
C SER A 124 -24.52 -2.04 -20.63
N TYR A 125 -24.18 -1.43 -19.49
CA TYR A 125 -22.84 -1.38 -18.91
C TYR A 125 -22.44 -2.72 -18.26
N LEU A 126 -23.38 -3.37 -17.57
CA LEU A 126 -23.17 -4.55 -16.74
C LEU A 126 -22.41 -5.71 -17.42
N PRO A 127 -22.78 -6.17 -18.64
CA PRO A 127 -22.13 -7.34 -19.23
C PRO A 127 -20.62 -7.18 -19.42
N PHE A 128 -20.20 -6.06 -19.96
CA PHE A 128 -18.79 -5.80 -20.22
C PHE A 128 -18.03 -5.49 -18.93
N MET A 129 -18.67 -4.83 -17.96
CA MET A 129 -18.09 -4.56 -16.65
C MET A 129 -17.76 -5.86 -15.90
N VAL A 130 -18.69 -6.81 -15.79
CA VAL A 130 -18.43 -8.06 -15.07
C VAL A 130 -17.46 -8.98 -15.79
N LEU A 131 -17.44 -8.96 -17.13
CA LEU A 131 -16.43 -9.67 -17.92
C LEU A 131 -15.05 -9.00 -17.76
N GLY A 132 -14.97 -7.68 -17.78
CA GLY A 132 -13.73 -6.93 -17.56
C GLY A 132 -13.12 -7.22 -16.17
N GLY A 133 -13.93 -7.12 -15.11
CA GLY A 133 -13.51 -7.45 -13.74
C GLY A 133 -13.05 -8.90 -13.57
N SER A 134 -13.61 -9.82 -14.37
CA SER A 134 -13.16 -11.22 -14.38
C SER A 134 -11.76 -11.38 -14.97
N PHE A 135 -11.47 -10.71 -16.06
CA PHE A 135 -10.12 -10.73 -16.65
C PHE A 135 -9.12 -9.92 -15.83
N GLU A 136 -9.54 -8.83 -15.19
CA GLU A 136 -8.74 -8.11 -14.20
C GLU A 136 -8.32 -9.02 -13.05
N LEU A 137 -9.26 -9.82 -12.50
CA LEU A 137 -8.97 -10.82 -11.46
C LEU A 137 -7.88 -11.81 -11.91
N ILE A 138 -7.99 -12.36 -13.14
CA ILE A 138 -6.98 -13.26 -13.69
C ILE A 138 -5.63 -12.54 -13.82
N THR A 139 -5.65 -11.32 -14.36
CA THR A 139 -4.44 -10.48 -14.55
C THR A 139 -3.76 -10.20 -13.21
N GLU A 140 -4.50 -9.82 -12.17
CA GLU A 140 -3.95 -9.55 -10.84
C GLU A 140 -3.35 -10.79 -10.19
N VAL A 141 -4.00 -11.95 -10.31
CA VAL A 141 -3.44 -13.22 -9.82
C VAL A 141 -2.11 -13.52 -10.52
N LEU A 142 -2.05 -13.46 -11.84
CA LEU A 142 -0.81 -13.75 -12.59
C LEU A 142 0.30 -12.73 -12.30
N ASN A 143 -0.05 -11.44 -12.25
CA ASN A 143 0.89 -10.35 -11.96
C ASN A 143 1.53 -10.46 -10.58
N ALA A 144 0.78 -10.88 -9.56
CA ALA A 144 1.32 -11.06 -8.21
C ALA A 144 2.45 -12.09 -8.18
N TYR A 145 2.33 -13.18 -8.93
CA TYR A 145 3.38 -14.18 -9.03
C TYR A 145 4.54 -13.72 -9.91
N MET A 146 4.29 -13.02 -11.02
CA MET A 146 5.35 -12.46 -11.86
C MET A 146 6.21 -11.45 -11.08
N ARG A 147 5.60 -10.61 -10.24
CA ARG A 147 6.35 -9.68 -9.35
C ARG A 147 7.28 -10.43 -8.39
N ASN A 148 6.88 -11.60 -7.91
CA ASN A 148 7.71 -12.44 -7.04
C ASN A 148 8.80 -13.21 -7.80
N ASP A 149 8.62 -13.46 -9.09
CA ASP A 149 9.59 -14.11 -9.98
C ASP A 149 10.62 -13.13 -10.57
N LYS A 150 10.80 -11.97 -9.93
CA LYS A 150 11.75 -10.89 -10.29
C LYS A 150 11.38 -10.07 -11.54
N ASP A 151 10.20 -10.28 -12.12
CA ASP A 151 9.72 -9.55 -13.31
C ASP A 151 8.80 -8.37 -12.96
N VAL A 152 9.16 -7.62 -11.91
CA VAL A 152 8.40 -6.45 -11.43
C VAL A 152 8.19 -5.42 -12.54
N THR A 153 9.25 -5.16 -13.33
CA THR A 153 9.20 -4.15 -14.40
C THR A 153 8.17 -4.52 -15.47
N PHE A 154 8.13 -5.78 -15.89
CA PHE A 154 7.15 -6.24 -16.87
C PHE A 154 5.72 -6.10 -16.34
N SER A 155 5.46 -6.53 -15.11
CA SER A 155 4.15 -6.41 -14.46
C SER A 155 3.66 -4.96 -14.41
N VAL A 156 4.53 -4.00 -14.04
CA VAL A 156 4.19 -2.57 -13.98
C VAL A 156 3.90 -2.00 -15.36
N ILE A 157 4.73 -2.33 -16.36
CA ILE A 157 4.51 -1.88 -17.75
C ILE A 157 3.18 -2.43 -18.27
N LEU A 158 2.89 -3.71 -18.03
CA LEU A 158 1.65 -4.33 -18.49
C LEU A 158 0.41 -3.65 -17.90
N GLN A 159 0.39 -3.38 -16.60
CA GLN A 159 -0.72 -2.66 -15.95
C GLN A 159 -0.86 -1.24 -16.48
N THR A 160 0.25 -0.54 -16.69
CA THR A 160 0.22 0.82 -17.26
C THR A 160 -0.35 0.82 -18.68
N VAL A 161 0.10 -0.11 -19.53
CA VAL A 161 -0.41 -0.26 -20.90
C VAL A 161 -1.88 -0.66 -20.91
N CYS A 162 -2.31 -1.52 -19.98
CA CYS A 162 -3.71 -1.91 -19.81
C CYS A 162 -4.59 -0.68 -19.52
N GLY A 163 -4.21 0.15 -18.53
CA GLY A 163 -4.96 1.37 -18.17
C GLY A 163 -5.04 2.37 -19.32
N ILE A 164 -3.91 2.64 -20.00
CA ILE A 164 -3.89 3.53 -21.18
C ILE A 164 -4.76 2.98 -22.32
N SER A 165 -4.71 1.67 -22.56
CA SER A 165 -5.51 1.01 -23.60
C SER A 165 -7.00 1.07 -23.27
N ASN A 166 -7.37 0.90 -21.99
CA ASN A 166 -8.75 1.07 -21.53
C ASN A 166 -9.26 2.46 -21.93
N LEU A 167 -8.61 3.53 -21.51
CA LEU A 167 -8.99 4.90 -21.82
C LEU A 167 -9.06 5.15 -23.33
N ALA A 168 -8.08 4.69 -24.10
CA ALA A 168 -8.06 4.87 -25.54
C ALA A 168 -9.24 4.18 -26.24
N ILE A 169 -9.57 2.94 -25.83
CA ILE A 169 -10.71 2.20 -26.38
C ILE A 169 -12.02 2.85 -25.94
N SER A 170 -12.16 3.26 -24.68
CA SER A 170 -13.32 3.97 -24.15
C SER A 170 -13.61 5.26 -24.93
N ILE A 171 -12.58 6.07 -25.23
CA ILE A 171 -12.71 7.28 -26.04
C ILE A 171 -13.25 6.94 -27.44
N VAL A 172 -12.68 5.94 -28.10
CA VAL A 172 -13.11 5.54 -29.45
C VAL A 172 -14.55 5.01 -29.43
N MET A 173 -14.89 4.15 -28.47
CA MET A 173 -16.23 3.57 -28.38
C MET A 173 -17.30 4.63 -28.04
N LEU A 174 -16.97 5.55 -27.14
CA LEU A 174 -17.89 6.60 -26.72
C LEU A 174 -18.10 7.67 -27.81
N PHE A 175 -17.01 8.25 -28.33
CA PHE A 175 -17.08 9.43 -29.19
C PHE A 175 -17.11 9.12 -30.69
N VAL A 176 -16.57 7.97 -31.16
CA VAL A 176 -16.55 7.60 -32.58
C VAL A 176 -17.70 6.66 -32.89
N PHE A 177 -17.88 5.61 -32.08
CA PHE A 177 -18.94 4.63 -32.34
C PHE A 177 -20.27 4.96 -31.64
N ASN A 178 -20.31 5.93 -30.71
CA ASN A 178 -21.48 6.34 -29.95
C ASN A 178 -22.17 5.18 -29.19
N TRP A 179 -21.38 4.30 -28.59
CA TRP A 179 -21.92 3.18 -27.81
C TRP A 179 -22.38 3.57 -26.39
N GLY A 180 -22.30 4.85 -26.03
CA GLY A 180 -22.68 5.33 -24.72
C GLY A 180 -21.84 4.69 -23.60
N VAL A 181 -22.43 4.50 -22.42
CA VAL A 181 -21.73 3.92 -21.25
C VAL A 181 -21.22 2.49 -21.51
N ALA A 182 -21.89 1.71 -22.36
CA ALA A 182 -21.46 0.38 -22.75
C ALA A 182 -20.09 0.38 -23.45
N GLY A 183 -19.74 1.49 -24.14
CA GLY A 183 -18.45 1.67 -24.79
C GLY A 183 -17.29 1.73 -23.79
N CYS A 184 -17.49 2.37 -22.64
CA CYS A 184 -16.48 2.44 -21.59
C CYS A 184 -16.26 1.08 -20.93
N SER A 185 -17.33 0.38 -20.53
CA SER A 185 -17.18 -0.97 -20.00
C SER A 185 -16.62 -1.97 -21.01
N PHE A 186 -16.86 -1.78 -22.32
CA PHE A 186 -16.22 -2.56 -23.35
C PHE A 186 -14.72 -2.28 -23.45
N GLY A 187 -14.28 -1.03 -23.31
CA GLY A 187 -12.87 -0.66 -23.20
C GLY A 187 -12.19 -1.37 -22.02
N PHE A 188 -12.83 -1.34 -20.85
CA PHE A 188 -12.38 -2.04 -19.66
C PHE A 188 -12.29 -3.57 -19.88
N PHE A 189 -13.28 -4.18 -20.52
CA PHE A 189 -13.27 -5.61 -20.85
C PHE A 189 -12.12 -5.99 -21.78
N ILE A 190 -11.97 -5.30 -22.92
CA ILE A 190 -10.97 -5.65 -23.94
C ILE A 190 -9.54 -5.44 -23.44
N SER A 191 -9.29 -4.35 -22.72
CA SER A 191 -7.96 -4.07 -22.15
C SER A 191 -7.54 -5.12 -21.12
N ASN A 192 -8.45 -5.53 -20.22
CA ASN A 192 -8.17 -6.57 -19.24
C ASN A 192 -8.08 -7.97 -19.85
N LEU A 193 -8.88 -8.28 -20.88
CA LEU A 193 -8.74 -9.51 -21.67
C LEU A 193 -7.35 -9.58 -22.32
N ALA A 194 -6.91 -8.50 -22.96
CA ALA A 194 -5.58 -8.42 -23.58
C ALA A 194 -4.48 -8.57 -22.53
N ALA A 195 -4.59 -7.90 -21.39
CA ALA A 195 -3.63 -8.00 -20.30
C ALA A 195 -3.55 -9.42 -19.73
N ALA A 196 -4.68 -10.11 -19.52
CA ALA A 196 -4.71 -11.49 -19.07
C ALA A 196 -4.04 -12.44 -20.07
N LEU A 197 -4.34 -12.27 -21.36
CA LEU A 197 -3.70 -13.07 -22.42
C LEU A 197 -2.19 -12.82 -22.50
N VAL A 198 -1.75 -11.56 -22.44
CA VAL A 198 -0.33 -11.20 -22.47
C VAL A 198 0.39 -11.74 -21.23
N SER A 199 -0.21 -11.67 -20.04
CA SER A 199 0.34 -12.27 -18.82
C SER A 199 0.52 -13.78 -18.96
N ALA A 200 -0.50 -14.47 -19.48
CA ALA A 200 -0.44 -15.93 -19.68
C ALA A 200 0.62 -16.33 -20.72
N LEU A 201 0.67 -15.62 -21.86
CA LEU A 201 1.68 -15.85 -22.91
C LEU A 201 3.08 -15.56 -22.39
N TYR A 202 3.25 -14.49 -21.61
CA TYR A 202 4.54 -14.18 -21.01
C TYR A 202 5.04 -15.33 -20.13
N ILE A 203 4.20 -15.88 -19.24
CA ILE A 203 4.55 -17.03 -18.39
C ILE A 203 4.90 -18.27 -19.22
N ILE A 204 4.18 -18.52 -20.33
CA ILE A 204 4.44 -19.68 -21.21
C ILE A 204 5.78 -19.54 -21.95
N PHE A 205 6.14 -18.34 -22.40
CA PHE A 205 7.30 -18.11 -23.25
C PHE A 205 8.51 -17.54 -22.50
N SER A 206 8.34 -17.04 -21.27
CA SER A 206 9.45 -16.55 -20.45
C SER A 206 10.34 -17.73 -20.00
N ARG A 207 11.62 -17.40 -19.75
CA ARG A 207 12.56 -18.35 -19.14
C ARG A 207 12.60 -18.21 -17.61
N GLY A 208 11.53 -17.68 -17.01
CA GLY A 208 11.36 -17.54 -15.58
C GLY A 208 11.13 -18.87 -14.87
N GLU A 209 10.86 -18.80 -13.58
CA GLU A 209 10.61 -20.00 -12.77
C GLU A 209 9.15 -20.42 -12.76
N LEU A 210 8.24 -19.53 -13.22
CA LEU A 210 6.81 -19.81 -13.33
C LEU A 210 6.50 -20.71 -14.52
N GLU A 211 5.79 -21.80 -14.28
CA GLU A 211 5.35 -22.74 -15.31
C GLU A 211 3.92 -23.21 -15.06
N PHE A 212 3.09 -23.19 -16.09
CA PHE A 212 1.77 -23.85 -16.02
C PHE A 212 1.93 -25.35 -16.07
N ARG A 213 1.63 -26.02 -14.95
CA ARG A 213 1.64 -27.48 -14.83
C ARG A 213 0.30 -27.93 -14.27
N PHE A 214 -0.29 -29.02 -14.82
CA PHE A 214 -1.50 -29.63 -14.28
C PHE A 214 -1.21 -30.42 -12.99
N ARG A 215 -0.56 -29.77 -12.02
CA ARG A 215 -0.26 -30.30 -10.69
C ARG A 215 -0.71 -29.30 -9.64
N PHE A 216 -1.67 -29.70 -8.81
CA PHE A 216 -2.31 -28.83 -7.84
C PHE A 216 -1.89 -29.19 -6.42
N ALA A 217 -1.91 -28.21 -5.53
CA ALA A 217 -1.72 -28.42 -4.11
C ALA A 217 -2.98 -29.05 -3.49
N PRO A 218 -2.83 -29.88 -2.45
CA PRO A 218 -3.98 -30.38 -1.70
C PRO A 218 -4.80 -29.23 -1.11
N LEU A 219 -6.11 -29.39 -0.99
CA LEU A 219 -7.02 -28.35 -0.50
C LEU A 219 -6.61 -27.78 0.87
N ARG A 220 -6.04 -28.62 1.73
CA ARG A 220 -5.53 -28.21 3.04
C ARG A 220 -4.46 -27.13 2.94
N ASP A 221 -3.59 -27.22 1.93
CA ASP A 221 -2.47 -26.30 1.74
C ASP A 221 -2.90 -25.00 1.04
N ILE A 222 -4.08 -25.01 0.39
CA ILE A 222 -4.69 -23.83 -0.24
C ILE A 222 -5.49 -23.01 0.78
N LEU A 223 -6.15 -23.63 1.76
CA LEU A 223 -7.04 -22.93 2.71
C LEU A 223 -6.32 -21.90 3.58
N LYS A 224 -5.08 -22.18 4.03
CA LYS A 224 -4.31 -21.25 4.85
C LYS A 224 -3.91 -19.99 4.08
N PRO A 225 -3.31 -20.08 2.87
CA PRO A 225 -3.06 -18.94 2.01
C PRO A 225 -4.32 -18.15 1.65
N LEU A 226 -5.43 -18.82 1.31
CA LEU A 226 -6.71 -18.17 1.04
C LEU A 226 -7.17 -17.32 2.22
N ARG A 227 -7.16 -17.89 3.42
CA ARG A 227 -7.55 -17.14 4.62
C ARG A 227 -6.67 -15.92 4.87
N LEU A 228 -5.35 -16.03 4.60
CA LEU A 228 -4.42 -14.93 4.72
C LEU A 228 -4.74 -13.83 3.70
N GLY A 229 -4.90 -14.18 2.44
CA GLY A 229 -5.20 -13.24 1.36
C GLY A 229 -6.53 -12.50 1.58
N PHE A 230 -7.59 -13.22 1.92
CA PHE A 230 -8.88 -12.59 2.20
C PHE A 230 -8.90 -11.75 3.48
N ALA A 231 -8.04 -12.04 4.45
CA ALA A 231 -7.88 -11.16 5.61
C ALA A 231 -7.22 -9.82 5.26
N THR A 232 -6.23 -9.85 4.35
CA THR A 232 -5.55 -8.62 3.89
C THR A 232 -6.39 -7.77 2.95
N SER A 233 -7.30 -8.40 2.18
CA SER A 233 -8.22 -7.71 1.26
C SER A 233 -9.57 -7.34 1.88
N ALA A 234 -9.76 -7.53 3.19
CA ALA A 234 -11.03 -7.26 3.88
C ALA A 234 -11.53 -5.81 3.71
N GLU A 235 -10.64 -4.86 3.45
CA GLU A 235 -10.97 -3.46 3.17
C GLU A 235 -11.95 -3.33 2.00
N TYR A 236 -11.74 -4.06 0.94
CA TYR A 236 -12.60 -4.02 -0.25
C TYR A 236 -14.01 -4.54 0.02
N ILE A 237 -14.16 -5.64 0.78
CA ILE A 237 -15.52 -6.16 1.10
C ILE A 237 -16.24 -5.24 2.07
N PHE A 238 -15.54 -4.60 3.01
CA PHE A 238 -16.15 -3.61 3.90
C PHE A 238 -16.57 -2.38 3.12
N GLY A 239 -15.76 -1.92 2.16
CA GLY A 239 -16.10 -0.85 1.23
C GLY A 239 -17.32 -1.19 0.39
N ALA A 240 -17.38 -2.40 -0.18
CA ALA A 240 -18.52 -2.84 -0.98
C ALA A 240 -19.83 -2.81 -0.18
N VAL A 241 -19.80 -3.28 1.08
CA VAL A 241 -20.98 -3.25 1.97
C VAL A 241 -21.37 -1.82 2.32
N PHE A 242 -20.38 -0.95 2.62
CA PHE A 242 -20.62 0.45 2.91
C PHE A 242 -21.23 1.17 1.71
N ASN A 243 -20.65 1.03 0.52
CA ASN A 243 -21.13 1.67 -0.70
C ASN A 243 -22.53 1.19 -1.08
N LEU A 244 -22.80 -0.12 -0.95
CA LEU A 244 -24.13 -0.67 -1.23
C LEU A 244 -25.20 -0.03 -0.31
N ILE A 245 -24.92 0.09 0.99
CA ILE A 245 -25.84 0.71 1.95
C ILE A 245 -25.97 2.21 1.66
N PHE A 246 -24.87 2.88 1.30
CA PHE A 246 -24.86 4.31 0.98
C PHE A 246 -25.74 4.61 -0.24
N ILE A 247 -25.57 3.86 -1.32
CA ILE A 247 -26.37 3.96 -2.54
C ILE A 247 -27.86 3.76 -2.22
N HIS A 248 -28.22 2.71 -1.47
CA HIS A 248 -29.62 2.48 -1.07
C HIS A 248 -30.21 3.62 -0.25
N ILE A 249 -29.44 4.23 0.63
CA ILE A 249 -29.91 5.39 1.42
C ILE A 249 -30.15 6.57 0.50
N LEU A 250 -29.22 6.83 -0.44
CA LEU A 250 -29.37 7.95 -1.38
C LEU A 250 -30.58 7.77 -2.29
N THR A 251 -30.78 6.59 -2.88
CA THR A 251 -31.94 6.28 -3.73
C THR A 251 -33.27 6.38 -3.00
N ASN A 252 -33.30 6.11 -1.68
CA ASN A 252 -34.50 6.25 -0.87
C ASN A 252 -34.77 7.70 -0.40
N LEU A 253 -33.72 8.54 -0.25
CA LEU A 253 -33.85 9.91 0.25
C LEU A 253 -33.99 10.95 -0.87
N SER A 254 -33.54 10.62 -2.06
CA SER A 254 -33.46 11.51 -3.21
C SER A 254 -33.60 10.70 -4.51
N ASP A 255 -33.41 11.36 -5.65
CA ASP A 255 -33.42 10.75 -6.95
C ASP A 255 -32.09 10.07 -7.28
N VAL A 256 -32.08 9.33 -8.40
CA VAL A 256 -30.89 8.63 -8.95
C VAL A 256 -29.72 9.60 -9.18
N GLU A 257 -29.99 10.88 -9.42
CA GLU A 257 -28.98 11.94 -9.56
C GLU A 257 -28.07 12.04 -8.34
N ALA A 258 -28.61 11.83 -7.11
CA ALA A 258 -27.79 11.83 -5.89
C ALA A 258 -26.71 10.72 -5.90
N VAL A 259 -26.95 9.61 -6.60
CA VAL A 259 -25.94 8.56 -6.79
C VAL A 259 -24.85 9.04 -7.75
N GLY A 260 -25.19 9.84 -8.78
CA GLY A 260 -24.20 10.49 -9.63
C GLY A 260 -23.28 11.43 -8.85
N ILE A 261 -23.86 12.26 -7.96
CA ILE A 261 -23.07 13.10 -7.04
C ILE A 261 -22.16 12.25 -6.15
N TYR A 262 -22.68 11.15 -5.60
CA TYR A 262 -21.92 10.24 -4.79
C TYR A 262 -20.73 9.64 -5.56
N ASN A 263 -20.96 9.20 -6.80
CA ASN A 263 -19.89 8.64 -7.62
C ASN A 263 -18.79 9.68 -7.93
N ILE A 264 -19.15 10.92 -8.20
CA ILE A 264 -18.18 12.02 -8.37
C ILE A 264 -17.32 12.19 -7.11
N ILE A 265 -17.95 12.15 -5.93
CA ILE A 265 -17.21 12.25 -4.66
C ILE A 265 -16.32 11.01 -4.43
N GLU A 266 -16.79 9.82 -4.78
CA GLU A 266 -15.99 8.58 -4.74
C GLU A 266 -14.77 8.69 -5.67
N ASP A 267 -14.94 9.12 -6.92
CA ASP A 267 -13.85 9.31 -7.89
C ASP A 267 -12.83 10.35 -7.40
N ILE A 268 -13.31 11.48 -6.88
CA ILE A 268 -12.45 12.45 -6.23
C ILE A 268 -11.72 11.80 -5.04
N SER A 269 -12.40 10.98 -4.24
CA SER A 269 -11.80 10.31 -3.08
C SER A 269 -10.66 9.37 -3.48
N ILE A 270 -10.78 8.68 -4.60
CA ILE A 270 -9.73 7.81 -5.15
C ILE A 270 -8.44 8.60 -5.38
N VAL A 271 -8.50 9.80 -5.97
CA VAL A 271 -7.32 10.66 -6.17
C VAL A 271 -6.61 10.93 -4.84
N PHE A 272 -7.38 11.23 -3.78
CA PHE A 272 -6.80 11.52 -2.47
C PHE A 272 -6.30 10.31 -1.73
N ILE A 273 -7.02 9.19 -1.82
CA ILE A 273 -6.58 7.92 -1.26
C ILE A 273 -5.19 7.58 -1.83
N PHE A 274 -5.02 7.61 -3.14
CA PHE A 274 -3.73 7.33 -3.78
C PHE A 274 -2.64 8.33 -3.37
N MET A 275 -2.94 9.62 -3.29
CA MET A 275 -1.99 10.63 -2.83
C MET A 275 -1.50 10.36 -1.40
N PHE A 276 -2.41 10.12 -0.47
CA PHE A 276 -2.07 9.85 0.93
C PHE A 276 -1.43 8.47 1.13
N GLU A 277 -1.89 7.45 0.41
CA GLU A 277 -1.26 6.14 0.43
C GLU A 277 0.20 6.18 -0.03
N MET A 278 0.52 6.96 -1.06
CA MET A 278 1.89 7.08 -1.53
C MET A 278 2.82 7.69 -0.49
N ILE A 279 2.36 8.62 0.35
CA ILE A 279 3.12 9.13 1.50
C ILE A 279 3.43 7.97 2.46
N GLY A 280 2.42 7.20 2.81
CA GLY A 280 2.53 6.05 3.70
C GLY A 280 3.45 4.96 3.13
N LYS A 281 3.19 4.52 1.90
CA LYS A 281 3.96 3.46 1.21
C LYS A 281 5.43 3.84 1.01
N THR A 282 5.73 5.10 0.67
CA THR A 282 7.11 5.58 0.50
C THR A 282 7.86 5.63 1.84
N SER A 283 7.18 5.94 2.94
CA SER A 283 7.78 6.02 4.27
C SER A 283 7.77 4.68 5.03
N GLN A 284 6.93 3.73 4.63
CA GLN A 284 6.73 2.44 5.31
C GLN A 284 8.02 1.65 5.56
N PRO A 285 8.96 1.50 4.60
CA PRO A 285 10.20 0.77 4.85
C PRO A 285 11.03 1.37 5.98
N VAL A 286 11.13 2.71 6.04
CA VAL A 286 11.86 3.41 7.10
C VAL A 286 11.15 3.28 8.45
N PHE A 287 9.81 3.29 8.47
CA PHE A 287 9.05 2.98 9.69
C PHE A 287 9.30 1.56 10.18
N THR A 288 9.39 0.59 9.26
CA THR A 288 9.68 -0.82 9.59
C THR A 288 11.07 -0.96 10.21
N GLU A 289 12.06 -0.28 9.62
CA GLU A 289 13.44 -0.27 10.14
C GLU A 289 13.51 0.37 11.53
N TYR A 290 12.97 1.59 11.72
CA TYR A 290 12.95 2.23 13.05
C TYR A 290 12.16 1.42 14.09
N HIS A 291 11.15 0.66 13.65
CA HIS A 291 10.44 -0.23 14.58
C HIS A 291 11.29 -1.44 14.97
N ALA A 292 12.01 -2.05 14.03
CA ALA A 292 12.94 -3.15 14.30
C ALA A 292 14.11 -2.71 15.20
N GLU A 293 14.63 -1.50 14.96
CA GLU A 293 15.67 -0.88 15.78
C GLU A 293 15.18 -0.43 17.17
N HIS A 294 13.89 -0.56 17.48
CA HIS A 294 13.25 0.02 18.67
C HIS A 294 13.48 1.52 18.84
N ASN A 295 13.80 2.24 17.75
CA ASN A 295 14.09 3.66 17.75
C ASN A 295 12.80 4.50 17.76
N GLU A 296 12.14 4.56 18.92
CA GLU A 296 10.86 5.28 19.07
C GLU A 296 11.02 6.79 18.81
N LYS A 297 12.18 7.38 19.06
CA LYS A 297 12.42 8.81 18.88
C LYS A 297 12.37 9.20 17.41
N GLU A 298 13.15 8.54 16.55
CA GLU A 298 13.18 8.85 15.13
C GLU A 298 11.91 8.38 14.42
N LYS A 299 11.31 7.26 14.83
CA LYS A 299 10.00 6.81 14.37
C LYS A 299 8.91 7.86 14.61
N ASN A 300 8.84 8.43 15.82
CA ASN A 300 7.86 9.46 16.14
C ASN A 300 8.16 10.79 15.41
N ARG A 301 9.42 11.09 15.16
CA ARG A 301 9.84 12.25 14.37
C ARG A 301 9.40 12.11 12.91
N LEU A 302 9.66 10.96 12.30
CA LEU A 302 9.22 10.65 10.94
C LEU A 302 7.69 10.72 10.83
N PHE A 303 6.97 10.07 11.78
CA PHE A 303 5.51 10.13 11.83
C PHE A 303 4.99 11.57 11.87
N ARG A 304 5.60 12.43 12.69
CA ARG A 304 5.22 13.84 12.78
C ARG A 304 5.42 14.58 11.46
N TYR A 305 6.51 14.33 10.74
CA TYR A 305 6.72 14.95 9.43
C TYR A 305 5.70 14.47 8.39
N CYS A 306 5.48 13.17 8.29
CA CYS A 306 4.47 12.62 7.39
C CYS A 306 3.05 13.14 7.74
N LEU A 307 2.74 13.24 9.04
CA LEU A 307 1.46 13.76 9.53
C LEU A 307 1.26 15.23 9.13
N ILE A 308 2.25 16.09 9.38
CA ILE A 308 2.18 17.51 9.00
C ILE A 308 1.99 17.63 7.49
N TYR A 309 2.72 16.84 6.71
CA TYR A 309 2.60 16.87 5.25
C TYR A 309 1.22 16.41 4.78
N SER A 310 0.68 15.31 5.33
CA SER A 310 -0.68 14.84 5.03
C SER A 310 -1.75 15.89 5.40
N VAL A 311 -1.60 16.54 6.56
CA VAL A 311 -2.52 17.62 6.97
C VAL A 311 -2.45 18.82 6.03
N ILE A 312 -1.24 19.25 5.63
CA ILE A 312 -1.07 20.36 4.67
C ILE A 312 -1.77 20.02 3.35
N LEU A 313 -1.57 18.81 2.81
CA LEU A 313 -2.23 18.37 1.58
C LEU A 313 -3.75 18.30 1.74
N GLY A 314 -4.25 17.75 2.85
CA GLY A 314 -5.68 17.68 3.12
C GLY A 314 -6.32 19.08 3.24
N VAL A 315 -5.65 20.01 3.91
CA VAL A 315 -6.12 21.41 4.01
C VAL A 315 -6.08 22.10 2.65
N ALA A 316 -4.99 21.93 1.88
CA ALA A 316 -4.88 22.48 0.53
C ALA A 316 -6.03 22.00 -0.36
N PHE A 317 -6.39 20.73 -0.22
CA PHE A 317 -7.50 20.15 -0.94
C PHE A 317 -8.86 20.67 -0.46
N THR A 318 -9.07 20.76 0.84
CA THR A 318 -10.28 21.37 1.38
C THR A 318 -10.47 22.77 0.81
N VAL A 319 -9.40 23.56 0.76
CA VAL A 319 -9.42 24.91 0.15
C VAL A 319 -9.76 24.83 -1.34
N LEU A 320 -9.16 23.90 -2.08
CA LEU A 320 -9.44 23.70 -3.51
C LEU A 320 -10.93 23.40 -3.73
N MET A 321 -11.49 22.43 -3.02
CA MET A 321 -12.91 22.04 -3.17
C MET A 321 -13.91 23.08 -2.67
N THR A 322 -13.51 23.97 -1.75
CA THR A 322 -14.40 25.00 -1.22
C THR A 322 -14.31 26.32 -1.99
N VAL A 323 -13.11 26.71 -2.45
CA VAL A 323 -12.88 28.01 -3.10
C VAL A 323 -12.98 27.92 -4.62
N TYR A 324 -12.59 26.78 -5.20
CA TYR A 324 -12.57 26.53 -6.64
C TYR A 324 -13.32 25.24 -7.03
N PRO A 325 -14.60 25.07 -6.59
CA PRO A 325 -15.35 23.85 -6.88
C PRO A 325 -15.56 23.62 -8.39
N GLN A 326 -15.42 24.67 -9.22
CA GLN A 326 -15.50 24.61 -10.69
C GLN A 326 -14.48 23.64 -11.31
N VAL A 327 -13.45 23.22 -10.56
CA VAL A 327 -12.54 22.14 -11.01
C VAL A 327 -13.31 20.84 -11.22
N ILE A 328 -14.40 20.62 -10.46
CA ILE A 328 -15.24 19.42 -10.61
C ILE A 328 -15.99 19.49 -11.95
N ASP A 329 -16.54 20.67 -12.30
CA ASP A 329 -17.23 20.87 -13.59
C ASP A 329 -16.28 20.62 -14.76
N LEU A 330 -15.04 21.12 -14.64
CA LEU A 330 -14.00 20.91 -15.65
C LEU A 330 -13.62 19.43 -15.78
N LEU A 331 -13.54 18.70 -14.69
CA LEU A 331 -13.16 17.28 -14.70
C LEU A 331 -14.29 16.37 -15.20
N PHE A 332 -15.54 16.63 -14.80
CA PHE A 332 -16.66 15.73 -15.06
C PHE A 332 -17.66 16.28 -16.08
N GLY A 333 -17.39 17.42 -16.73
CA GLY A 333 -18.22 17.97 -17.80
C GLY A 333 -19.59 18.47 -17.34
N MET A 334 -19.69 19.03 -16.13
CA MET A 334 -20.98 19.40 -15.50
C MET A 334 -21.39 20.86 -15.71
N GLU A 335 -20.88 21.55 -16.71
CA GLU A 335 -21.11 23.00 -16.92
C GLU A 335 -22.60 23.38 -17.03
N ASP A 336 -23.47 22.46 -17.49
CA ASP A 336 -24.90 22.68 -17.72
C ASP A 336 -25.82 22.10 -16.62
N VAL A 337 -25.29 21.55 -15.51
CA VAL A 337 -26.10 20.87 -14.50
C VAL A 337 -26.72 21.87 -13.53
N SER A 338 -28.06 21.88 -13.46
CA SER A 338 -28.83 22.72 -12.53
C SER A 338 -28.52 22.52 -11.05
N ASP A 339 -27.86 21.40 -10.69
CA ASP A 339 -27.55 20.97 -9.33
C ASP A 339 -26.08 21.05 -8.95
N ALA A 340 -25.25 21.78 -9.71
CA ALA A 340 -23.84 22.02 -9.40
C ALA A 340 -23.60 22.43 -7.94
N SER A 341 -24.53 23.19 -7.33
CA SER A 341 -24.46 23.61 -5.93
C SER A 341 -24.51 22.44 -4.93
N LYS A 342 -25.24 21.36 -5.25
CA LYS A 342 -25.31 20.16 -4.39
C LYS A 342 -23.98 19.40 -4.43
N VAL A 343 -23.39 19.28 -5.63
CA VAL A 343 -22.06 18.65 -5.82
C VAL A 343 -21.00 19.43 -5.07
N TYR A 344 -20.99 20.76 -5.18
CA TYR A 344 -20.04 21.63 -4.48
C TYR A 344 -20.15 21.50 -2.97
N PHE A 345 -21.38 21.43 -2.46
CA PHE A 345 -21.62 21.23 -1.04
C PHE A 345 -21.07 19.88 -0.56
N ALA A 346 -21.36 18.80 -1.27
CA ALA A 346 -20.85 17.46 -0.96
C ALA A 346 -19.31 17.40 -1.03
N ALA A 347 -18.71 17.99 -2.07
CA ALA A 347 -17.27 18.07 -2.24
C ALA A 347 -16.57 18.90 -1.15
N ALA A 348 -17.17 20.00 -0.72
CA ALA A 348 -16.63 20.81 0.37
C ALA A 348 -16.60 20.04 1.69
N ILE A 349 -17.68 19.32 2.02
CA ILE A 349 -17.74 18.47 3.23
C ILE A 349 -16.74 17.32 3.13
N PHE A 350 -16.68 16.66 1.97
CA PHE A 350 -15.67 15.62 1.71
C PHE A 350 -14.25 16.17 1.88
N GLY A 351 -13.98 17.37 1.35
CA GLY A 351 -12.70 18.06 1.52
C GLY A 351 -12.29 18.19 2.99
N ILE A 352 -13.21 18.56 3.87
CA ILE A 352 -12.95 18.59 5.33
C ILE A 352 -12.61 17.18 5.84
N GLY A 353 -13.33 16.17 5.37
CA GLY A 353 -13.09 14.76 5.71
C GLY A 353 -11.73 14.26 5.27
N SER A 354 -11.21 14.74 4.13
CA SER A 354 -9.95 14.29 3.54
C SER A 354 -8.73 14.54 4.43
N VAL A 355 -8.75 15.58 5.28
CA VAL A 355 -7.71 15.84 6.28
C VAL A 355 -7.59 14.66 7.25
N PHE A 356 -8.72 14.18 7.76
CA PHE A 356 -8.76 13.06 8.69
C PHE A 356 -8.51 11.74 7.99
N MET A 357 -8.94 11.59 6.74
CA MET A 357 -8.64 10.44 5.89
C MET A 357 -7.13 10.29 5.68
N GLY A 358 -6.40 11.37 5.40
CA GLY A 358 -4.94 11.35 5.30
C GLY A 358 -4.26 10.88 6.58
N ILE A 359 -4.78 11.28 7.75
CA ILE A 359 -4.30 10.82 9.06
C ILE A 359 -4.61 9.32 9.25
N SER A 360 -5.80 8.86 8.87
CA SER A 360 -6.21 7.46 8.94
C SER A 360 -5.31 6.57 8.10
N LEU A 361 -5.10 6.92 6.83
CA LEU A 361 -4.27 6.15 5.89
C LEU A 361 -2.80 6.11 6.34
N LEU A 362 -2.24 7.22 6.82
CA LEU A 362 -0.91 7.24 7.41
C LEU A 362 -0.83 6.32 8.65
N THR A 363 -1.82 6.39 9.54
CA THR A 363 -1.89 5.53 10.72
C THR A 363 -2.00 4.05 10.35
N GLN A 364 -2.76 3.71 9.32
CA GLN A 364 -2.87 2.37 8.75
C GLN A 364 -1.51 1.86 8.26
N ASN A 365 -0.81 2.63 7.41
CA ASN A 365 0.50 2.26 6.88
C ASN A 365 1.56 2.09 8.00
N VAL A 366 1.58 2.98 9.00
CA VAL A 366 2.50 2.88 10.14
C VAL A 366 2.17 1.68 11.03
N THR A 367 0.89 1.33 11.18
CA THR A 367 0.45 0.15 11.94
C THR A 367 0.85 -1.13 11.20
N GLN A 368 0.74 -1.13 9.87
CA GLN A 368 1.21 -2.21 9.01
C GLN A 368 2.74 -2.37 9.06
N ALA A 369 3.48 -1.26 9.04
CA ALA A 369 4.95 -1.25 9.19
C ALA A 369 5.44 -1.90 10.51
N LYS A 370 4.61 -1.87 11.56
CA LYS A 370 4.86 -2.54 12.85
C LYS A 370 4.49 -4.04 12.86
N GLY A 371 3.93 -4.56 11.77
CA GLY A 371 3.41 -5.93 11.71
C GLY A 371 2.15 -6.16 12.56
N ASP A 372 1.41 -5.09 12.93
CA ASP A 372 0.15 -5.23 13.68
C ASP A 372 -1.05 -5.36 12.73
N ASP A 373 -1.16 -6.50 12.03
CA ASP A 373 -2.26 -6.80 11.10
C ASP A 373 -3.63 -6.69 11.77
N LYS A 374 -3.72 -7.04 13.07
CA LYS A 374 -4.97 -6.90 13.84
C LYS A 374 -5.33 -5.44 14.09
N GLY A 375 -4.33 -4.59 14.22
CA GLY A 375 -4.51 -3.14 14.32
C GLY A 375 -5.02 -2.56 13.00
N VAL A 376 -4.41 -2.94 11.88
CA VAL A 376 -4.85 -2.53 10.54
C VAL A 376 -6.30 -2.95 10.30
N PHE A 377 -6.62 -4.23 10.50
CA PHE A 377 -7.98 -4.75 10.35
C PHE A 377 -9.00 -4.00 11.24
N ALA A 378 -8.62 -3.71 12.50
CA ALA A 378 -9.49 -2.98 13.42
C ALA A 378 -9.76 -1.54 12.93
N LEU A 379 -8.74 -0.85 12.41
CA LEU A 379 -8.90 0.52 11.90
C LEU A 379 -9.83 0.54 10.69
N VAL A 380 -9.60 -0.34 9.71
CA VAL A 380 -10.42 -0.46 8.50
C VAL A 380 -11.86 -0.85 8.83
N PHE A 381 -12.04 -1.82 9.74
CA PHE A 381 -13.38 -2.22 10.21
C PHE A 381 -14.12 -1.06 10.89
N LEU A 382 -13.44 -0.33 11.79
CA LEU A 382 -14.05 0.82 12.49
C LEU A 382 -14.44 1.91 11.51
N ARG A 383 -13.61 2.18 10.50
CA ARG A 383 -13.85 3.24 9.51
C ARG A 383 -15.09 2.95 8.69
N GLN A 384 -15.23 1.78 8.09
CA GLN A 384 -16.30 1.48 7.15
C GLN A 384 -17.55 0.91 7.85
N LEU A 385 -17.40 -0.13 8.65
CA LEU A 385 -18.54 -0.83 9.26
C LEU A 385 -18.85 -0.34 10.69
N GLY A 386 -17.81 -0.14 11.51
CA GLY A 386 -17.98 0.15 12.93
C GLY A 386 -18.59 1.53 13.21
N PHE A 387 -18.15 2.55 12.50
CA PHE A 387 -18.67 3.91 12.61
C PHE A 387 -19.29 4.39 11.30
N GLY A 388 -18.77 3.99 10.13
CA GLY A 388 -19.29 4.44 8.84
C GLY A 388 -20.78 4.15 8.68
N ILE A 389 -21.20 2.89 8.80
CA ILE A 389 -22.62 2.51 8.67
C ILE A 389 -23.50 3.13 9.76
N PRO A 390 -23.19 3.05 11.06
CA PRO A 390 -24.03 3.69 12.09
C PRO A 390 -24.17 5.20 11.92
N VAL A 391 -23.09 5.91 11.60
CA VAL A 391 -23.12 7.36 11.33
C VAL A 391 -23.98 7.65 10.12
N LEU A 392 -23.81 6.91 9.04
CA LEU A 392 -24.60 7.03 7.82
C LEU A 392 -26.09 6.86 8.08
N LEU A 393 -26.48 5.82 8.84
CA LEU A 393 -27.86 5.55 9.21
C LEU A 393 -28.44 6.67 10.09
N ILE A 394 -27.68 7.22 11.03
CA ILE A 394 -28.13 8.35 11.86
C ILE A 394 -28.30 9.59 11.00
N LEU A 395 -27.33 9.92 10.13
CA LEU A 395 -27.39 11.10 9.28
C LEU A 395 -28.52 11.03 8.25
N SER A 396 -28.87 9.84 7.77
CA SER A 396 -29.99 9.65 6.83
C SER A 396 -31.35 10.10 7.38
N LEU A 397 -31.51 10.13 8.71
CA LEU A 397 -32.72 10.65 9.36
C LEU A 397 -32.88 12.17 9.21
N PHE A 398 -31.82 12.89 8.89
CA PHE A 398 -31.79 14.35 8.73
C PHE A 398 -31.80 14.80 7.25
N GLY A 399 -31.95 13.87 6.32
CA GLY A 399 -32.04 14.14 4.89
C GLY A 399 -30.70 14.07 4.14
N VAL A 400 -30.75 14.18 2.80
CA VAL A 400 -29.63 13.94 1.89
C VAL A 400 -28.41 14.83 2.16
N ASN A 401 -28.63 16.11 2.51
CA ASN A 401 -27.51 17.02 2.79
C ASN A 401 -26.73 16.64 4.04
N ALA A 402 -27.39 16.03 5.03
CA ALA A 402 -26.74 15.57 6.24
C ALA A 402 -25.87 14.33 6.00
N VAL A 403 -26.24 13.49 5.03
CA VAL A 403 -25.53 12.23 4.72
C VAL A 403 -24.05 12.48 4.36
N TRP A 404 -23.73 13.58 3.69
CA TRP A 404 -22.35 13.91 3.30
C TRP A 404 -21.41 14.10 4.50
N PHE A 405 -21.91 14.46 5.68
CA PHE A 405 -21.10 14.56 6.91
C PHE A 405 -20.57 13.19 7.39
N VAL A 406 -20.98 12.08 6.76
CA VAL A 406 -20.44 10.76 7.08
C VAL A 406 -18.92 10.75 6.91
N TYR A 407 -18.37 11.36 5.85
CA TYR A 407 -16.95 11.36 5.56
C TYR A 407 -16.07 11.91 6.69
N PRO A 408 -16.25 13.16 7.17
CA PRO A 408 -15.46 13.64 8.29
C PRO A 408 -15.76 12.91 9.61
N LEU A 409 -17.02 12.54 9.87
CA LEU A 409 -17.39 11.91 11.14
C LEU A 409 -16.86 10.48 11.27
N MET A 410 -16.96 9.65 10.21
CA MET A 410 -16.45 8.28 10.26
C MET A 410 -14.93 8.25 10.46
N GLU A 411 -14.18 9.17 9.84
CA GLU A 411 -12.73 9.25 9.98
C GLU A 411 -12.32 9.66 11.40
N VAL A 412 -12.95 10.70 11.95
CA VAL A 412 -12.66 11.18 13.32
C VAL A 412 -13.00 10.11 14.36
N LEU A 413 -14.18 9.49 14.24
CA LEU A 413 -14.63 8.49 15.20
C LEU A 413 -13.78 7.20 15.12
N SER A 414 -13.39 6.78 13.91
CA SER A 414 -12.54 5.59 13.74
C SER A 414 -11.14 5.81 14.29
N LEU A 415 -10.53 6.98 14.06
CA LEU A 415 -9.25 7.34 14.66
C LEU A 415 -9.32 7.37 16.20
N ALA A 416 -10.36 7.98 16.75
CA ALA A 416 -10.58 8.01 18.20
C ALA A 416 -10.78 6.60 18.78
N GLY A 417 -11.62 5.79 18.14
CA GLY A 417 -11.84 4.39 18.52
C GLY A 417 -10.58 3.54 18.44
N PHE A 418 -9.82 3.68 17.35
CA PHE A 418 -8.55 2.99 17.18
C PHE A 418 -7.52 3.39 18.24
N TYR A 419 -7.42 4.68 18.56
CA TYR A 419 -6.54 5.17 19.61
C TYR A 419 -6.89 4.58 20.99
N ILE A 420 -8.16 4.51 21.33
CA ILE A 420 -8.64 3.91 22.58
C ILE A 420 -8.28 2.41 22.62
N ILE A 421 -8.58 1.67 21.54
CA ILE A 421 -8.25 0.23 21.45
C ILE A 421 -6.75 -0.01 21.57
N SER A 422 -5.95 0.81 20.89
CA SER A 422 -4.49 0.71 20.91
C SER A 422 -3.93 0.95 22.33
N ARG A 423 -4.48 1.94 23.06
CA ARG A 423 -4.12 2.17 24.45
C ARG A 423 -4.46 1.01 25.38
N ILE A 424 -5.67 0.45 25.23
CA ILE A 424 -6.10 -0.71 26.03
C ILE A 424 -5.20 -1.93 25.75
N ARG A 425 -4.88 -2.17 24.47
CA ARG A 425 -3.95 -3.26 24.08
C ARG A 425 -2.55 -3.06 24.65
N LYS A 426 -2.01 -1.84 24.58
CA LYS A 426 -0.69 -1.50 25.13
C LYS A 426 -0.65 -1.69 26.67
N SER A 427 -1.71 -1.30 27.37
CA SER A 427 -1.82 -1.48 28.83
C SER A 427 -1.86 -2.95 29.26
N ARG A 428 -2.38 -3.85 28.41
CA ARG A 428 -2.46 -5.29 28.68
C ARG A 428 -1.18 -6.05 28.35
N LYS A 429 -0.38 -5.56 27.39
CA LYS A 429 0.93 -6.11 27.05
C LYS A 429 1.99 -5.50 27.98
N LYS A 430 2.24 -6.11 29.13
CA LYS A 430 3.49 -5.94 29.89
C LYS A 430 4.58 -6.75 29.18
N THR A 431 5.08 -6.31 28.05
CA THR A 431 6.29 -6.87 27.46
C THR A 431 7.46 -6.10 28.08
N ALA A 432 8.47 -6.79 28.56
CA ALA A 432 9.74 -6.16 28.89
C ALA A 432 10.22 -5.50 27.57
N GLU A 433 10.30 -4.18 27.56
CA GLU A 433 10.88 -3.45 26.44
C GLU A 433 12.39 -3.66 26.53
N ALA A 434 13.02 -4.15 25.46
CA ALA A 434 14.48 -4.21 25.37
C ALA A 434 15.06 -2.83 25.73
N ALA A 435 16.13 -2.82 26.51
CA ALA A 435 16.83 -1.57 26.77
C ALA A 435 17.51 -1.11 25.47
N VAL A 436 17.25 0.12 25.04
CA VAL A 436 17.75 0.62 23.75
C VAL A 436 18.41 1.98 23.91
N TYR A 437 19.61 2.09 23.38
CA TYR A 437 20.32 3.36 23.23
C TYR A 437 20.30 3.81 21.76
N CYS A 438 19.77 5.00 21.49
CA CYS A 438 19.71 5.55 20.15
C CYS A 438 20.38 6.93 20.12
N THR A 439 21.29 7.11 19.17
CA THR A 439 21.97 8.39 18.93
C THR A 439 22.07 8.71 17.44
N SER A 440 22.27 9.99 17.13
CA SER A 440 22.53 10.48 15.77
C SER A 440 23.49 11.65 15.86
N PHE A 441 24.67 11.52 15.24
CA PHE A 441 25.74 12.49 15.32
C PHE A 441 26.42 12.69 13.96
N LEU A 442 27.16 13.79 13.84
CA LEU A 442 28.09 13.98 12.72
C LEU A 442 29.35 13.16 13.00
N LEU A 443 29.72 12.33 12.03
CA LEU A 443 30.85 11.45 12.15
C LEU A 443 32.14 12.26 12.13
N ASN A 444 32.84 12.26 13.23
CA ASN A 444 34.21 12.70 13.45
C ASN A 444 34.75 12.04 14.70
N ASP A 445 36.05 11.98 14.89
CA ASP A 445 36.72 11.32 16.00
C ASP A 445 36.17 11.74 17.37
N GLU A 446 35.97 13.04 17.62
CA GLU A 446 35.52 13.55 18.91
C GLU A 446 34.12 13.06 19.26
N ASN A 447 33.19 13.15 18.31
CA ASN A 447 31.81 12.70 18.48
C ASN A 447 31.74 11.17 18.59
N LEU A 448 32.50 10.47 17.75
CA LEU A 448 32.52 9.00 17.76
C LEU A 448 32.97 8.47 19.12
N PHE A 449 34.12 8.90 19.64
CA PHE A 449 34.63 8.42 20.93
C PHE A 449 33.69 8.75 22.07
N LYS A 450 33.08 9.94 22.08
CA LYS A 450 32.08 10.32 23.08
C LYS A 450 30.85 9.41 23.07
N GLU A 451 30.36 9.06 21.87
CA GLU A 451 29.21 8.15 21.74
C GLU A 451 29.58 6.71 22.08
N LEU A 452 30.80 6.25 21.74
CA LEU A 452 31.31 4.94 22.12
C LEU A 452 31.35 4.77 23.63
N ASP A 453 31.86 5.76 24.38
CA ASP A 453 31.89 5.75 25.86
C ASP A 453 30.47 5.70 26.44
N SER A 454 29.52 6.41 25.83
CA SER A 454 28.11 6.42 26.25
C SER A 454 27.43 5.05 26.00
N ILE A 455 27.71 4.43 24.84
CA ILE A 455 27.19 3.11 24.47
C ILE A 455 27.77 2.01 25.37
N GLU A 456 29.06 2.06 25.64
CA GLU A 456 29.73 1.10 26.54
C GLU A 456 29.17 1.19 27.96
N ALA A 457 29.00 2.42 28.48
CA ALA A 457 28.37 2.65 29.79
C ALA A 457 26.92 2.15 29.84
N PHE A 458 26.16 2.36 28.75
CA PHE A 458 24.79 1.86 28.60
C PHE A 458 24.75 0.32 28.63
N ALA A 459 25.56 -0.35 27.79
CA ALA A 459 25.59 -1.80 27.66
C ALA A 459 26.02 -2.46 29.00
N SER A 460 27.08 -1.95 29.64
CA SER A 460 27.54 -2.41 30.94
C SER A 460 26.50 -2.21 32.05
N GLY A 461 25.79 -1.06 32.04
CA GLY A 461 24.71 -0.77 32.97
C GLY A 461 23.49 -1.70 32.86
N HIS A 462 23.32 -2.37 31.71
CA HIS A 462 22.25 -3.35 31.46
C HIS A 462 22.72 -4.81 31.50
N GLY A 463 23.90 -5.06 32.05
CA GLY A 463 24.38 -6.41 32.37
C GLY A 463 25.11 -7.13 31.24
N VAL A 464 25.54 -6.40 30.18
CA VAL A 464 26.43 -6.94 29.17
C VAL A 464 27.84 -7.12 29.78
N ASP A 465 28.46 -8.25 29.53
CA ASP A 465 29.79 -8.58 30.05
C ASP A 465 30.90 -7.73 29.38
N ASN A 466 32.02 -7.58 30.06
CA ASN A 466 33.12 -6.75 29.59
C ASN A 466 33.70 -7.20 28.23
N SER A 467 33.72 -8.51 27.95
CA SER A 467 34.18 -9.05 26.67
C SER A 467 33.26 -8.58 25.53
N SER A 468 31.94 -8.70 25.70
CA SER A 468 30.94 -8.26 24.76
C SER A 468 30.92 -6.72 24.58
N CYS A 469 31.14 -5.96 25.66
CA CYS A 469 31.32 -4.50 25.60
C CYS A 469 32.55 -4.10 24.77
N SER A 470 33.69 -4.78 24.96
CA SER A 470 34.91 -4.53 24.18
C SER A 470 34.71 -4.86 22.67
N LYS A 471 34.01 -5.96 22.38
CA LYS A 471 33.65 -6.32 20.98
C LYS A 471 32.70 -5.30 20.37
N LEU A 472 31.73 -4.81 21.13
CA LEU A 472 30.80 -3.77 20.69
C LEU A 472 31.55 -2.47 20.34
N ARG A 473 32.44 -2.01 21.25
CA ARG A 473 33.25 -0.82 21.02
C ARG A 473 34.12 -0.96 19.78
N LEU A 474 34.88 -2.05 19.66
CA LEU A 474 35.74 -2.32 18.52
C LEU A 474 34.94 -2.36 17.21
N SER A 475 33.79 -3.05 17.20
CA SER A 475 32.97 -3.14 15.99
C SER A 475 32.45 -1.79 15.52
N LEU A 476 31.99 -0.94 16.44
CA LEU A 476 31.51 0.40 16.12
C LEU A 476 32.64 1.33 15.65
N GLU A 477 33.80 1.26 16.29
CA GLU A 477 34.99 2.04 15.93
C GLU A 477 35.44 1.71 14.49
N GLU A 478 35.62 0.43 14.17
CA GLU A 478 36.07 -0.03 12.86
C GLU A 478 35.07 0.27 11.74
N ILE A 479 33.78 0.02 11.99
CA ILE A 479 32.73 0.28 10.98
C ILE A 479 32.59 1.78 10.74
N CYS A 480 32.49 2.59 11.80
CA CYS A 480 32.38 4.05 11.66
C CYS A 480 33.64 4.67 11.04
N GLY A 481 34.84 4.21 11.41
CA GLY A 481 36.09 4.64 10.77
C GLY A 481 36.11 4.34 9.28
N THR A 482 35.67 3.13 8.88
CA THR A 482 35.56 2.78 7.46
C THR A 482 34.52 3.62 6.72
N VAL A 483 33.41 3.97 7.36
CA VAL A 483 32.40 4.90 6.79
C VAL A 483 32.94 6.30 6.66
N GLU A 484 33.76 6.79 7.61
CA GLU A 484 34.40 8.11 7.57
C GLU A 484 35.42 8.22 6.43
N GLU A 485 36.23 7.19 6.22
CA GLU A 485 37.20 7.14 5.10
C GLU A 485 36.53 7.22 3.71
N HIS A 486 35.33 6.68 3.56
CA HIS A 486 34.62 6.64 2.28
C HIS A 486 33.59 7.78 2.15
N GLY A 487 33.29 8.46 3.24
CA GLY A 487 32.41 9.62 3.26
C GLY A 487 33.10 10.89 2.79
N HIS A 488 32.33 11.81 2.20
CA HIS A 488 32.73 13.20 2.03
C HIS A 488 32.27 14.00 3.25
N ASP A 489 32.67 15.28 3.37
CA ASP A 489 32.33 16.16 4.49
C ASP A 489 30.87 16.03 4.97
N ASP A 490 30.63 16.12 6.29
CA ASP A 490 29.33 16.08 6.95
C ASP A 490 28.56 14.73 6.92
N VAL A 491 29.26 13.60 7.05
CA VAL A 491 28.62 12.29 7.21
C VAL A 491 27.86 12.23 8.53
N ARG A 492 26.57 11.97 8.46
CA ARG A 492 25.75 11.73 9.65
C ARG A 492 25.50 10.24 9.84
N VAL A 493 25.84 9.75 11.01
CA VAL A 493 25.57 8.36 11.41
C VAL A 493 24.45 8.32 12.45
N GLN A 494 23.58 7.35 12.31
CA GLN A 494 22.58 6.98 13.32
C GLN A 494 22.95 5.60 13.86
N LEU A 495 23.04 5.49 15.18
CA LEU A 495 23.30 4.23 15.89
C LEU A 495 22.11 3.87 16.78
N SER A 496 21.72 2.61 16.74
CA SER A 496 20.78 2.01 17.68
C SER A 496 21.39 0.74 18.25
N VAL A 497 21.49 0.65 19.56
CA VAL A 497 22.07 -0.47 20.29
C VAL A 497 21.03 -0.99 21.26
N ALA A 498 20.54 -2.21 21.05
CA ALA A 498 19.56 -2.87 21.89
C ALA A 498 20.20 -4.00 22.70
N VAL A 499 19.93 -4.04 24.00
CA VAL A 499 20.31 -5.15 24.88
C VAL A 499 19.11 -6.06 25.06
N ASN A 500 19.22 -7.29 24.60
CA ASN A 500 18.17 -8.32 24.69
C ASN A 500 18.16 -9.02 26.08
N ASP A 501 17.09 -9.73 26.38
CA ASP A 501 16.92 -10.47 27.65
C ASP A 501 18.00 -11.55 27.87
N ASP A 502 18.63 -12.04 26.79
CA ASP A 502 19.75 -13.01 26.83
C ASP A 502 21.13 -12.33 26.98
N ASN A 503 21.16 -11.02 27.25
CA ASN A 503 22.35 -10.16 27.30
C ASN A 503 23.13 -10.09 25.96
N SER A 504 22.58 -10.55 24.85
CA SER A 504 23.13 -10.26 23.54
C SER A 504 22.86 -8.81 23.13
N VAL A 505 23.75 -8.26 22.33
CA VAL A 505 23.63 -6.87 21.86
C VAL A 505 23.33 -6.87 20.36
N GLU A 506 22.25 -6.22 19.98
CA GLU A 506 21.89 -5.98 18.57
C GLU A 506 22.23 -4.54 18.21
N VAL A 507 22.94 -4.37 17.10
CA VAL A 507 23.43 -3.09 16.63
C VAL A 507 22.91 -2.79 15.26
N HIS A 508 22.38 -1.56 15.08
CA HIS A 508 21.98 -1.02 13.80
C HIS A 508 22.76 0.27 13.55
N ILE A 509 23.46 0.32 12.43
CA ILE A 509 24.21 1.49 11.96
C ILE A 509 23.61 1.97 10.67
N ARG A 510 23.32 3.25 10.57
CA ARG A 510 22.82 3.87 9.35
C ARG A 510 23.62 5.11 9.02
N ASP A 511 24.06 5.23 7.77
CA ASP A 511 24.71 6.41 7.23
C ASP A 511 24.06 6.86 5.92
N SER A 512 24.40 8.06 5.46
CA SER A 512 23.85 8.70 4.26
C SER A 512 24.88 8.89 3.14
N ILE A 513 25.99 8.14 3.16
CA ILE A 513 26.96 8.16 2.07
C ILE A 513 26.42 7.40 0.85
N SER A 514 27.16 7.44 -0.26
CA SER A 514 26.85 6.60 -1.44
C SER A 514 26.82 5.12 -1.06
N GLU A 515 26.20 4.29 -1.89
CA GLU A 515 26.11 2.83 -1.67
C GLU A 515 27.50 2.26 -1.38
N PHE A 516 27.65 1.69 -0.19
CA PHE A 516 28.93 1.25 0.32
C PHE A 516 28.76 0.15 1.39
N ASP A 517 29.21 -1.05 1.08
CA ASP A 517 29.27 -2.16 2.05
C ASP A 517 30.68 -2.24 2.66
N PRO A 518 30.86 -1.87 3.93
CA PRO A 518 32.17 -1.85 4.56
C PRO A 518 32.85 -3.22 4.63
N PHE A 519 32.07 -4.31 4.64
CA PHE A 519 32.60 -5.67 4.68
C PHE A 519 33.05 -6.20 3.32
N SER A 520 32.41 -5.78 2.23
CA SER A 520 32.83 -6.16 0.87
C SER A 520 34.15 -5.51 0.51
N VAL A 521 34.32 -4.24 0.87
CA VAL A 521 35.56 -3.50 0.61
C VAL A 521 36.73 -4.06 1.42
N ALA A 522 36.50 -4.42 2.69
CA ALA A 522 37.53 -5.07 3.50
C ALA A 522 37.97 -6.44 2.92
N ALA A 523 37.03 -7.21 2.38
CA ALA A 523 37.33 -8.47 1.73
C ALA A 523 38.17 -8.29 0.44
N GLU A 524 37.81 -7.32 -0.40
CA GLU A 524 38.56 -6.99 -1.62
C GLU A 524 39.99 -6.50 -1.33
N ARG A 525 40.17 -5.70 -0.28
CA ARG A 525 41.51 -5.23 0.15
C ARG A 525 42.41 -6.39 0.58
N VAL A 526 41.88 -7.41 1.21
CA VAL A 526 42.62 -8.58 1.65
C VAL A 526 42.92 -9.53 0.48
N GLU A 527 42.00 -9.70 -0.47
CA GLU A 527 42.20 -10.57 -1.65
C GLU A 527 43.17 -9.98 -2.70
N ASN A 528 43.14 -8.65 -2.89
CA ASN A 528 43.96 -7.96 -3.89
C ASN A 528 45.34 -7.53 -3.38
N ARG A 529 45.89 -8.16 -2.36
CA ARG A 529 47.15 -7.80 -1.75
C ARG A 529 48.30 -8.00 -2.75
N PRO A 530 49.10 -6.97 -3.08
CA PRO A 530 50.31 -7.18 -3.88
C PRO A 530 51.32 -8.04 -3.13
N GLU A 531 51.86 -9.08 -3.76
CA GLU A 531 52.92 -9.87 -3.19
C GLU A 531 54.14 -8.97 -2.91
N GLY A 532 54.50 -8.81 -1.63
CA GLY A 532 55.74 -8.11 -1.24
C GLY A 532 55.59 -6.86 -0.40
N VAL A 533 54.41 -6.50 0.10
CA VAL A 533 54.22 -5.37 1.00
C VAL A 533 54.15 -5.85 2.45
N ASP A 534 55.18 -5.51 3.25
CA ASP A 534 55.29 -5.86 4.68
C ASP A 534 54.43 -4.99 5.61
N GLU A 535 53.70 -4.00 5.08
CA GLU A 535 52.77 -3.19 5.88
C GLU A 535 51.43 -3.91 6.01
N VAL A 536 51.10 -4.27 7.22
CA VAL A 536 49.80 -4.87 7.58
C VAL A 536 48.76 -3.76 7.47
N ASP A 537 47.81 -3.89 6.55
CA ASP A 537 46.63 -3.02 6.53
C ASP A 537 45.76 -3.37 7.75
N PHE A 538 45.95 -2.57 8.82
CA PHE A 538 45.27 -2.76 10.09
C PHE A 538 43.75 -2.59 9.97
N HIS A 539 43.26 -1.71 9.09
CA HIS A 539 41.83 -1.47 8.90
C HIS A 539 41.10 -2.66 8.27
N GLY A 540 41.69 -3.31 7.25
CA GLY A 540 41.12 -4.54 6.68
C GLY A 540 41.11 -5.68 7.70
N LEU A 541 42.11 -5.76 8.58
CA LEU A 541 42.17 -6.77 9.62
C LEU A 541 41.10 -6.54 10.72
N GLY A 542 40.88 -5.26 11.13
CA GLY A 542 39.86 -4.88 12.10
C GLY A 542 38.46 -5.31 11.66
N MET A 543 38.09 -5.02 10.41
CA MET A 543 36.81 -5.43 9.83
C MET A 543 36.63 -6.96 9.75
N LEU A 544 37.70 -7.73 9.50
CA LEU A 544 37.64 -9.20 9.54
C LEU A 544 37.41 -9.72 10.96
N ILE A 545 38.03 -9.10 11.98
CA ILE A 545 37.81 -9.40 13.39
C ILE A 545 36.36 -9.13 13.77
N VAL A 546 35.80 -7.98 13.34
CA VAL A 546 34.40 -7.64 13.52
C VAL A 546 33.49 -8.71 12.93
N ARG A 547 33.75 -9.13 11.67
CA ARG A 547 32.97 -10.18 11.00
C ARG A 547 33.03 -11.52 11.74
N TYR A 548 34.15 -11.85 12.36
CA TYR A 548 34.31 -13.09 13.13
C TYR A 548 33.51 -13.08 14.44
N HIS A 549 33.43 -11.92 15.10
CA HIS A 549 32.76 -11.76 16.39
C HIS A 549 31.27 -11.38 16.29
N THR A 550 30.78 -11.09 15.08
CA THR A 550 29.38 -10.71 14.86
C THR A 550 28.58 -11.84 14.20
N ARG A 551 27.29 -11.91 14.52
CA ARG A 551 26.32 -12.82 13.92
C ARG A 551 25.21 -12.04 13.24
N ASN A 552 24.48 -12.70 12.34
CA ASN A 552 23.34 -12.10 11.65
C ASN A 552 23.69 -10.78 10.95
N LEU A 553 24.88 -10.72 10.36
CA LEU A 553 25.34 -9.54 9.65
C LEU A 553 24.50 -9.35 8.38
N LEU A 554 23.81 -8.20 8.30
CA LEU A 554 22.97 -7.83 7.17
C LEU A 554 23.32 -6.41 6.73
N TYR A 555 23.72 -6.26 5.47
CA TYR A 555 23.88 -4.96 4.82
C TYR A 555 22.73 -4.73 3.85
N ARG A 556 22.25 -3.49 3.79
CA ARG A 556 21.21 -3.05 2.87
C ARG A 556 21.39 -1.59 2.49
N TYR A 557 21.36 -1.31 1.19
CA TYR A 557 21.25 0.06 0.68
C TYR A 557 19.82 0.33 0.21
N TYR A 558 19.18 1.36 0.74
CA TYR A 558 17.82 1.71 0.38
C TYR A 558 17.57 3.21 0.51
N GLN A 559 17.00 3.81 -0.53
CA GLN A 559 16.63 5.24 -0.60
C GLN A 559 17.74 6.23 -0.20
N GLY A 560 18.99 5.89 -0.49
CA GLY A 560 20.13 6.75 -0.20
C GLY A 560 20.69 6.62 1.22
N PHE A 561 20.35 5.52 1.91
CA PHE A 561 20.93 5.15 3.20
C PHE A 561 21.54 3.76 3.12
N ASN A 562 22.76 3.63 3.66
CA ASN A 562 23.30 2.34 4.03
C ASN A 562 22.77 1.98 5.41
N THR A 563 22.33 0.75 5.58
CA THR A 563 21.92 0.21 6.87
C THR A 563 22.67 -1.10 7.10
N LEU A 564 23.41 -1.18 8.18
CA LEU A 564 24.15 -2.33 8.63
C LEU A 564 23.57 -2.82 9.95
N THR A 565 23.24 -4.10 10.02
CA THR A 565 22.72 -4.74 11.25
C THR A 565 23.57 -5.94 11.60
N TYR A 566 23.89 -6.10 12.88
CA TYR A 566 24.59 -7.28 13.38
C TYR A 566 24.28 -7.53 14.85
N ARG A 567 24.61 -8.72 15.33
CA ARG A 567 24.41 -9.15 16.71
C ARG A 567 25.73 -9.64 17.32
N ILE A 568 25.97 -9.25 18.57
CA ILE A 568 27.07 -9.74 19.41
C ILE A 568 26.43 -10.66 20.44
N GLU A 569 26.85 -11.93 20.45
CA GLU A 569 26.36 -12.92 21.39
C GLU A 569 27.19 -12.86 22.68
N LYS A 570 26.57 -13.20 23.80
CA LYS A 570 27.25 -13.40 25.08
C LYS A 570 28.19 -14.60 24.97
N GLU A 571 29.42 -14.49 25.46
CA GLU A 571 30.37 -15.61 25.60
C GLU A 571 29.96 -16.60 26.66
#